data_ee8ba0a236c9481dffcbf3cc7bc7b6b4
#
_entry.id   ee8ba0a236c9481dffcbf3cc7bc7b6b4
#
_cell.length_a   1.000
_cell.length_b   1.000
_cell.length_c   1.000
_cell.angle_alpha   90.00
_cell.angle_beta   90.00
_cell.angle_gamma   90.00
#
_symmetry.space_group_name_H-M   'P 1'
#
loop_
_entity.id
_entity.type
_entity.pdbx_description
1 polymer ?
#
loop_
_entity_poly.entity_id
_entity_poly.type
_entity_poly.pdbx_seq_one_letter_code
_entity_poly.pdbx_strand_id
1 'polypeptide(L)'
;MVILREEFLSRFLVSGLRACIIVAFLGLLAPFCAAQNTPITLDTSETLFSVLTAMNACGYDANLNGSDAQRLNIRAEVQRNLRDSEEAQGALKAMCDWYVAHRGKDPRHDLSQFISLALYLQGPPHFLPRVKEDELPPDAVPIVGFGALLERFYEKAQLHEIWERHRANYTALVNRYHEPLAKMVFDTDIYLRLQSGGYLGKTFTVYLDFLGDPSETNARNYGNDYYIVVFPSPDPGVPDPLKLPQIRHTYLHYLLDPMAEKHFSAVKRLDPLLQSVKRAPLDENFKTDIGLLVTECLVRAIEIRMTGNKQTAEPMRLQAVDDAVRQGYILTRYFYAALLNFEKDPSGLRTAYSDIVGAIDVRQQEKAASEVQFVRSSEPELVQLSRMEDRRMLVTAEKRLAAGDAKGAQELAQQALDRKIGDEGRALFILAQVAVANKNREGAAENFQKAIQATRDPKVLAWSHVYLGRIMDMKEQRDAALNEYRAALTVGADLPEVKAAAERGLQQAYEPPVKPQ
;
A
#
# COMPACT_ATOMS: atom_id res chain seq x y z
N MET A 1 22.61 -73.83 -35.54
CA MET A 1 22.99 -72.39 -35.84
C MET A 1 21.71 -71.53 -35.94
N VAL A 2 20.80 -71.69 -35.02
CA VAL A 2 19.53 -70.94 -34.98
C VAL A 2 19.12 -70.46 -33.54
N ILE A 3 19.91 -70.78 -32.52
CA ILE A 3 19.57 -70.44 -31.12
C ILE A 3 20.28 -69.19 -30.58
N LEU A 4 21.21 -68.60 -31.31
CA LEU A 4 21.99 -67.42 -30.85
C LEU A 4 21.52 -66.06 -31.38
N ARG A 5 20.35 -66.00 -32.10
CA ARG A 5 19.84 -64.75 -32.69
C ARG A 5 18.67 -64.13 -31.92
N GLU A 6 18.00 -64.86 -31.07
CA GLU A 6 16.86 -64.32 -30.30
C GLU A 6 17.24 -63.68 -28.95
N GLU A 7 18.33 -64.11 -28.35
CA GLU A 7 18.77 -63.46 -27.08
C GLU A 7 19.43 -62.09 -27.23
N PHE A 8 19.91 -61.77 -28.44
CA PHE A 8 20.58 -60.49 -28.70
C PHE A 8 19.54 -59.38 -28.99
N LEU A 9 18.39 -59.71 -29.56
CA LEU A 9 17.31 -58.75 -29.81
C LEU A 9 16.48 -58.43 -28.56
N SER A 10 16.33 -59.39 -27.67
CA SER A 10 15.60 -59.12 -26.42
C SER A 10 16.36 -58.22 -25.41
N ARG A 11 17.69 -58.31 -25.39
CA ARG A 11 18.55 -57.44 -24.54
C ARG A 11 18.63 -56.00 -25.08
N PHE A 12 18.55 -55.79 -26.38
CA PHE A 12 18.56 -54.42 -26.95
C PHE A 12 17.20 -53.71 -26.80
N LEU A 13 16.08 -54.45 -26.88
CA LEU A 13 14.76 -53.87 -26.69
C LEU A 13 14.48 -53.48 -25.23
N VAL A 14 14.97 -54.27 -24.27
CA VAL A 14 14.79 -53.97 -22.81
C VAL A 14 15.69 -52.82 -22.40
N SER A 15 16.91 -52.66 -22.96
CA SER A 15 17.76 -51.54 -22.63
C SER A 15 17.29 -50.23 -23.28
N GLY A 16 16.71 -50.28 -24.49
CA GLY A 16 16.12 -49.10 -25.16
C GLY A 16 14.86 -48.59 -24.44
N LEU A 17 14.00 -49.49 -23.95
CA LEU A 17 12.80 -49.12 -23.20
C LEU A 17 13.11 -48.53 -21.82
N ARG A 18 14.17 -49.03 -21.14
CA ARG A 18 14.63 -48.46 -19.88
C ARG A 18 15.28 -47.08 -20.05
N ALA A 19 15.99 -46.85 -21.14
CA ALA A 19 16.56 -45.53 -21.46
C ALA A 19 15.49 -44.49 -21.83
N CYS A 20 14.44 -44.89 -22.59
CA CYS A 20 13.31 -44.01 -22.89
C CYS A 20 12.44 -43.69 -21.64
N ILE A 21 12.27 -44.62 -20.69
CA ILE A 21 11.52 -44.38 -19.46
C ILE A 21 12.30 -43.48 -18.52
N ILE A 22 13.63 -43.57 -18.45
CA ILE A 22 14.48 -42.69 -17.64
C ILE A 22 14.52 -41.28 -18.22
N VAL A 23 14.54 -41.11 -19.54
CA VAL A 23 14.48 -39.79 -20.20
C VAL A 23 13.08 -39.17 -20.08
N ALA A 24 11.99 -39.97 -20.13
CA ALA A 24 10.64 -39.48 -19.90
C ALA A 24 10.38 -39.08 -18.42
N PHE A 25 11.02 -39.72 -17.45
CA PHE A 25 10.92 -39.35 -16.04
C PHE A 25 11.79 -38.17 -15.65
N LEU A 26 12.92 -37.94 -16.35
CA LEU A 26 13.76 -36.75 -16.17
C LEU A 26 13.16 -35.51 -16.88
N GLY A 27 12.31 -35.69 -17.87
CA GLY A 27 11.57 -34.61 -18.51
C GLY A 27 10.36 -34.10 -17.69
N LEU A 28 9.87 -34.87 -16.71
CA LEU A 28 8.75 -34.50 -15.81
C LEU A 28 9.23 -33.84 -14.51
N LEU A 29 10.53 -33.75 -14.27
CA LEU A 29 11.15 -32.96 -13.21
C LEU A 29 11.71 -31.65 -13.79
N ALA A 30 11.00 -31.03 -14.75
CA ALA A 30 11.15 -29.60 -14.92
C ALA A 30 10.81 -28.97 -13.56
N PRO A 31 11.73 -28.25 -12.91
CA PRO A 31 11.34 -27.54 -11.71
C PRO A 31 10.16 -26.66 -12.14
N PHE A 32 9.00 -26.82 -11.48
CA PHE A 32 8.09 -25.74 -11.36
C PHE A 32 8.92 -24.60 -10.77
N CYS A 33 9.48 -23.77 -11.63
CA CYS A 33 9.87 -22.43 -11.28
C CYS A 33 8.55 -21.78 -10.86
N ALA A 34 8.15 -22.00 -9.60
CA ALA A 34 7.25 -21.09 -8.94
C ALA A 34 7.90 -19.73 -9.21
N ALA A 35 7.24 -18.90 -9.99
CA ALA A 35 7.63 -17.52 -10.15
C ALA A 35 7.73 -17.00 -8.72
N GLN A 36 8.95 -16.92 -8.19
CA GLN A 36 9.21 -16.28 -6.93
C GLN A 36 8.73 -14.86 -7.20
N ASN A 37 7.64 -14.46 -6.55
CA ASN A 37 7.22 -13.07 -6.56
C ASN A 37 8.44 -12.29 -6.10
N THR A 38 9.15 -11.71 -7.05
CA THR A 38 10.26 -10.81 -6.75
C THR A 38 9.66 -9.67 -5.95
N PRO A 39 10.15 -9.38 -4.75
CA PRO A 39 9.54 -8.36 -3.89
C PRO A 39 9.60 -6.97 -4.51
N ILE A 40 10.42 -6.79 -5.55
CA ILE A 40 10.62 -5.54 -6.27
C ILE A 40 10.36 -5.80 -7.75
N THR A 41 9.42 -5.06 -8.32
CA THR A 41 9.02 -5.15 -9.73
C THR A 41 9.17 -3.80 -10.42
N LEU A 42 9.60 -3.84 -11.67
CA LEU A 42 9.61 -2.70 -12.58
C LEU A 42 8.73 -3.08 -13.77
N ASP A 43 7.65 -2.36 -14.00
CA ASP A 43 6.65 -2.74 -14.98
C ASP A 43 5.91 -1.55 -15.59
N THR A 44 5.08 -1.85 -16.57
CA THR A 44 4.11 -0.95 -17.20
C THR A 44 2.72 -1.58 -17.09
N SER A 45 1.68 -0.78 -17.09
CA SER A 45 0.31 -1.26 -16.87
C SER A 45 -0.63 -0.73 -17.93
N GLU A 46 -1.28 -1.62 -18.69
CA GLU A 46 -2.31 -1.23 -19.64
C GLU A 46 -3.51 -0.59 -18.95
N THR A 47 -3.81 -0.96 -17.70
CA THR A 47 -4.86 -0.31 -16.91
C THR A 47 -4.49 1.14 -16.61
N LEU A 48 -3.24 1.39 -16.16
CA LEU A 48 -2.75 2.74 -15.91
C LEU A 48 -2.70 3.57 -17.19
N PHE A 49 -2.15 3.00 -18.27
CA PHE A 49 -2.17 3.59 -19.61
C PHE A 49 -3.60 4.02 -20.02
N SER A 50 -4.58 3.13 -19.84
CA SER A 50 -5.97 3.40 -20.24
C SER A 50 -6.59 4.55 -19.45
N VAL A 51 -6.41 4.58 -18.13
CA VAL A 51 -6.88 5.66 -17.26
C VAL A 51 -6.21 6.99 -17.64
N LEU A 52 -4.90 7.00 -17.79
CA LEU A 52 -4.15 8.21 -18.14
C LEU A 52 -4.46 8.69 -19.58
N THR A 53 -4.69 7.76 -20.51
CA THR A 53 -5.14 8.09 -21.87
C THR A 53 -6.50 8.78 -21.82
N ALA A 54 -7.44 8.29 -21.02
CA ALA A 54 -8.75 8.88 -20.83
C ALA A 54 -8.65 10.30 -20.24
N MET A 55 -7.83 10.51 -19.22
CA MET A 55 -7.57 11.85 -18.67
C MET A 55 -7.02 12.80 -19.73
N ASN A 56 -6.01 12.35 -20.50
CA ASN A 56 -5.41 13.13 -21.57
C ASN A 56 -6.43 13.48 -22.68
N ALA A 57 -7.32 12.55 -23.03
CA ALA A 57 -8.39 12.79 -23.99
C ALA A 57 -9.42 13.82 -23.47
N CYS A 58 -9.58 13.92 -22.16
CA CYS A 58 -10.47 14.89 -21.51
C CYS A 58 -9.78 16.20 -21.08
N GLY A 59 -8.57 16.47 -21.58
CA GLY A 59 -7.89 17.75 -21.39
C GLY A 59 -6.96 17.83 -20.19
N TYR A 60 -6.43 16.71 -19.72
CA TYR A 60 -5.30 16.70 -18.78
C TYR A 60 -4.00 17.09 -19.52
N ASP A 61 -3.64 18.38 -19.44
CA ASP A 61 -2.53 18.99 -20.19
C ASP A 61 -1.35 19.42 -19.30
N ALA A 62 -1.30 18.96 -18.04
CA ALA A 62 -0.23 19.34 -17.12
C ALA A 62 1.14 19.04 -17.72
N ASN A 63 1.99 20.07 -17.78
CA ASN A 63 3.35 20.05 -18.29
C ASN A 63 3.51 19.33 -19.66
N LEU A 64 2.55 19.51 -20.56
CA LEU A 64 2.51 18.81 -21.86
C LEU A 64 3.76 19.11 -22.71
N ASN A 65 4.26 20.34 -22.68
CA ASN A 65 5.46 20.77 -23.43
C ASN A 65 6.75 20.15 -22.89
N GLY A 66 6.80 19.77 -21.62
CA GLY A 66 7.92 19.08 -20.98
C GLY A 66 7.82 17.55 -21.04
N SER A 67 6.75 17.03 -21.64
CA SER A 67 6.48 15.59 -21.70
C SER A 67 7.23 14.89 -22.85
N ASP A 68 7.39 13.57 -22.72
CA ASP A 68 7.94 12.74 -23.78
C ASP A 68 7.06 12.82 -25.05
N ALA A 69 7.70 12.74 -26.22
CA ALA A 69 7.03 12.73 -27.53
C ALA A 69 5.96 11.62 -27.65
N GLN A 70 6.13 10.51 -26.93
CA GLN A 70 5.16 9.42 -26.92
C GLN A 70 3.80 9.88 -26.37
N ARG A 71 3.76 10.79 -25.40
CA ARG A 71 2.49 11.35 -24.90
C ARG A 71 1.71 12.06 -26.01
N LEU A 72 2.39 12.86 -26.82
CA LEU A 72 1.77 13.56 -27.96
C LEU A 72 1.33 12.59 -29.06
N ASN A 73 2.16 11.58 -29.36
CA ASN A 73 1.84 10.58 -30.37
C ASN A 73 0.60 9.77 -30.00
N ILE A 74 0.51 9.28 -28.76
CA ILE A 74 -0.65 8.54 -28.25
C ILE A 74 -1.91 9.43 -28.30
N ARG A 75 -1.84 10.67 -27.82
CA ARG A 75 -2.97 11.62 -27.90
C ARG A 75 -3.45 11.81 -29.34
N ALA A 76 -2.54 11.96 -30.30
CA ALA A 76 -2.88 12.12 -31.70
C ALA A 76 -3.53 10.86 -32.30
N GLU A 77 -3.09 9.67 -31.87
CA GLU A 77 -3.72 8.41 -32.30
C GLU A 77 -5.13 8.25 -31.76
N VAL A 78 -5.33 8.52 -30.48
CA VAL A 78 -6.66 8.51 -29.86
C VAL A 78 -7.60 9.46 -30.60
N GLN A 79 -7.15 10.68 -30.87
CA GLN A 79 -7.97 11.65 -31.61
C GLN A 79 -8.32 11.18 -33.03
N ARG A 80 -7.41 10.47 -33.73
CA ARG A 80 -7.71 9.88 -35.03
C ARG A 80 -8.79 8.81 -34.94
N ASN A 81 -8.66 7.88 -34.02
CA ASN A 81 -9.64 6.79 -33.81
C ASN A 81 -11.04 7.31 -33.45
N LEU A 82 -11.10 8.46 -32.78
CA LEU A 82 -12.36 9.07 -32.36
C LEU A 82 -13.07 9.85 -33.48
N ARG A 83 -12.34 10.30 -34.52
CA ARG A 83 -12.89 11.21 -35.55
C ARG A 83 -14.00 10.60 -36.37
N ASP A 84 -13.90 9.34 -36.70
CA ASP A 84 -14.71 8.69 -37.74
C ASP A 84 -15.87 7.87 -37.17
N SER A 85 -16.13 7.96 -35.87
CA SER A 85 -17.21 7.21 -35.20
C SER A 85 -18.02 8.09 -34.23
N GLU A 86 -19.30 8.26 -34.51
CA GLU A 86 -20.23 8.97 -33.62
C GLU A 86 -20.33 8.28 -32.25
N GLU A 87 -20.28 6.95 -32.21
CA GLU A 87 -20.31 6.19 -30.97
C GLU A 87 -19.06 6.47 -30.12
N ALA A 88 -17.88 6.54 -30.75
CA ALA A 88 -16.63 6.85 -30.07
C ALA A 88 -16.62 8.29 -29.52
N GLN A 89 -17.13 9.25 -30.31
CA GLN A 89 -17.32 10.64 -29.85
C GLN A 89 -18.32 10.73 -28.70
N GLY A 90 -19.40 9.95 -28.75
CA GLY A 90 -20.39 9.85 -27.66
C GLY A 90 -19.80 9.26 -26.38
N ALA A 91 -18.98 8.20 -26.49
CA ALA A 91 -18.28 7.61 -25.36
C ALA A 91 -17.28 8.59 -24.74
N LEU A 92 -16.47 9.26 -25.58
CA LEU A 92 -15.56 10.32 -25.15
C LEU A 92 -16.30 11.43 -24.40
N LYS A 93 -17.38 11.94 -25.00
CA LYS A 93 -18.16 13.04 -24.40
C LYS A 93 -18.69 12.66 -23.02
N ALA A 94 -19.32 11.48 -22.89
CA ALA A 94 -19.86 11.03 -21.61
C ALA A 94 -18.77 10.88 -20.54
N MET A 95 -17.61 10.34 -20.92
CA MET A 95 -16.46 10.18 -20.03
C MET A 95 -15.88 11.54 -19.62
N CYS A 96 -15.72 12.47 -20.55
CA CYS A 96 -15.15 13.79 -20.26
C CYS A 96 -16.12 14.69 -19.48
N ASP A 97 -17.42 14.62 -19.74
CA ASP A 97 -18.43 15.32 -18.93
C ASP A 97 -18.36 14.86 -17.47
N TRP A 98 -18.23 13.55 -17.28
CA TRP A 98 -18.07 12.96 -15.95
C TRP A 98 -16.74 13.37 -15.30
N TYR A 99 -15.62 13.28 -16.04
CA TYR A 99 -14.29 13.69 -15.56
C TYR A 99 -14.30 15.15 -15.09
N VAL A 100 -14.86 16.07 -15.89
CA VAL A 100 -14.95 17.49 -15.55
C VAL A 100 -15.79 17.73 -14.30
N ALA A 101 -16.86 16.93 -14.10
CA ALA A 101 -17.73 17.04 -12.93
C ALA A 101 -17.06 16.55 -11.64
N HIS A 102 -16.05 15.67 -11.74
CA HIS A 102 -15.40 15.02 -10.59
C HIS A 102 -13.95 15.46 -10.37
N ARG A 103 -13.33 16.16 -11.31
CA ARG A 103 -11.98 16.69 -11.12
C ARG A 103 -11.97 17.82 -10.10
N GLY A 104 -10.87 17.90 -9.33
CA GLY A 104 -10.62 19.00 -8.43
C GLY A 104 -10.10 20.26 -9.12
N LYS A 105 -9.67 21.23 -8.32
CA LYS A 105 -9.05 22.47 -8.81
C LYS A 105 -7.55 22.34 -9.06
N ASP A 106 -6.93 21.35 -8.46
CA ASP A 106 -5.49 21.08 -8.57
C ASP A 106 -5.23 19.87 -9.48
N PRO A 107 -4.62 20.07 -10.66
CA PRO A 107 -4.30 18.98 -11.60
C PRO A 107 -3.43 17.86 -10.99
N ARG A 108 -2.58 18.17 -9.98
CA ARG A 108 -1.77 17.17 -9.29
C ARG A 108 -2.63 16.26 -8.45
N HIS A 109 -3.60 16.85 -7.74
CA HIS A 109 -4.56 16.06 -6.98
C HIS A 109 -5.38 15.13 -7.89
N ASP A 110 -5.81 15.62 -9.05
CA ASP A 110 -6.52 14.81 -10.04
C ASP A 110 -5.66 13.64 -10.53
N LEU A 111 -4.42 13.90 -10.95
CA LEU A 111 -3.51 12.84 -11.38
C LEU A 111 -3.34 11.78 -10.29
N SER A 112 -3.10 12.23 -9.07
CA SER A 112 -2.94 11.38 -7.89
C SER A 112 -4.16 10.50 -7.64
N GLN A 113 -5.35 11.06 -7.72
CA GLN A 113 -6.63 10.38 -7.50
C GLN A 113 -6.90 9.31 -8.56
N PHE A 114 -6.70 9.64 -9.85
CA PHE A 114 -6.90 8.70 -10.94
C PHE A 114 -5.85 7.59 -10.97
N ILE A 115 -4.62 7.85 -10.55
CA ILE A 115 -3.60 6.81 -10.32
C ILE A 115 -4.06 5.86 -9.21
N SER A 116 -4.55 6.40 -8.08
CA SER A 116 -5.10 5.58 -7.00
C SER A 116 -6.20 4.66 -7.49
N LEU A 117 -7.12 5.16 -8.33
CA LEU A 117 -8.15 4.33 -8.94
C LEU A 117 -7.54 3.27 -9.87
N ALA A 118 -6.66 3.67 -10.80
CA ALA A 118 -6.06 2.75 -11.78
C ALA A 118 -5.38 1.55 -11.15
N LEU A 119 -4.65 1.76 -10.05
CA LEU A 119 -3.95 0.70 -9.32
C LEU A 119 -4.92 -0.32 -8.65
N TYR A 120 -6.18 0.05 -8.48
CA TYR A 120 -7.23 -0.80 -7.88
C TYR A 120 -8.25 -1.33 -8.87
N LEU A 121 -8.14 -1.00 -10.14
CA LEU A 121 -8.97 -1.61 -11.18
C LEU A 121 -8.36 -2.94 -11.64
N GLN A 122 -9.24 -3.85 -12.02
CA GLN A 122 -8.88 -4.99 -12.85
C GLN A 122 -8.44 -4.48 -14.23
N GLY A 123 -7.63 -5.27 -14.91
CA GLY A 123 -7.20 -4.93 -16.27
C GLY A 123 -8.36 -4.90 -17.27
N PRO A 124 -8.07 -4.36 -18.48
CA PRO A 124 -9.06 -4.36 -19.55
C PRO A 124 -9.61 -5.78 -19.80
N PRO A 125 -10.82 -5.89 -20.36
CA PRO A 125 -11.64 -4.77 -20.84
C PRO A 125 -12.56 -4.13 -19.79
N HIS A 126 -12.73 -4.71 -18.60
CA HIS A 126 -13.87 -4.39 -17.73
C HIS A 126 -13.61 -3.31 -16.68
N PHE A 127 -12.37 -3.04 -16.31
CA PHE A 127 -11.99 -2.00 -15.34
C PHE A 127 -12.81 -1.99 -14.03
N LEU A 128 -13.16 -3.17 -13.54
CA LEU A 128 -13.89 -3.33 -12.28
C LEU A 128 -12.93 -3.17 -11.09
N PRO A 129 -13.38 -2.64 -9.95
CA PRO A 129 -12.58 -2.62 -8.74
C PRO A 129 -12.11 -4.03 -8.33
N ARG A 130 -10.83 -4.17 -7.96
CA ARG A 130 -10.26 -5.44 -7.46
C ARG A 130 -10.66 -5.76 -6.03
N VAL A 131 -11.10 -4.76 -5.30
CA VAL A 131 -11.47 -4.82 -3.89
C VAL A 131 -12.84 -4.18 -3.70
N LYS A 132 -13.44 -4.37 -2.54
CA LYS A 132 -14.71 -3.72 -2.20
C LYS A 132 -14.51 -2.21 -2.05
N GLU A 133 -15.59 -1.44 -2.18
CA GLU A 133 -15.55 0.02 -2.11
C GLU A 133 -14.98 0.55 -0.78
N ASP A 134 -15.27 -0.12 0.33
CA ASP A 134 -14.73 0.19 1.66
C ASP A 134 -13.23 -0.14 1.83
N GLU A 135 -12.68 -0.91 0.89
CA GLU A 135 -11.25 -1.23 0.81
C GLU A 135 -10.50 -0.36 -0.21
N LEU A 136 -11.22 0.47 -0.99
CA LEU A 136 -10.60 1.37 -1.96
C LEU A 136 -9.86 2.53 -1.27
N PRO A 137 -8.85 3.13 -1.97
CA PRO A 137 -8.27 4.39 -1.55
C PRO A 137 -9.35 5.46 -1.31
N PRO A 138 -9.26 6.27 -0.22
CA PRO A 138 -10.24 7.33 0.02
C PRO A 138 -10.38 8.31 -1.12
N ASP A 139 -9.29 8.60 -1.80
CA ASP A 139 -9.25 9.45 -2.97
C ASP A 139 -9.83 8.78 -4.23
N ALA A 140 -9.83 7.45 -4.31
CA ALA A 140 -10.42 6.71 -5.42
C ALA A 140 -11.94 6.49 -5.27
N VAL A 141 -12.47 6.46 -4.04
CA VAL A 141 -13.91 6.21 -3.79
C VAL A 141 -14.82 7.19 -4.54
N PRO A 142 -14.59 8.52 -4.53
CA PRO A 142 -15.46 9.45 -5.23
C PRO A 142 -15.48 9.27 -6.75
N ILE A 143 -14.47 8.60 -7.31
CA ILE A 143 -14.31 8.43 -8.76
C ILE A 143 -14.42 6.97 -9.22
N VAL A 144 -14.88 6.07 -8.38
CA VAL A 144 -15.00 4.63 -8.72
C VAL A 144 -15.92 4.39 -9.94
N GLY A 145 -16.93 5.23 -10.15
CA GLY A 145 -17.84 5.18 -11.31
C GLY A 145 -17.15 5.43 -12.66
N PHE A 146 -15.92 5.92 -12.68
CA PHE A 146 -15.15 6.14 -13.91
C PHE A 146 -14.86 4.84 -14.67
N GLY A 147 -14.72 3.70 -13.99
CA GLY A 147 -14.40 2.41 -14.61
C GLY A 147 -15.38 2.00 -15.71
N ALA A 148 -16.68 2.15 -15.48
CA ALA A 148 -17.70 1.81 -16.48
C ALA A 148 -17.67 2.73 -17.74
N LEU A 149 -17.30 3.99 -17.56
CA LEU A 149 -17.13 4.93 -18.68
C LEU A 149 -15.83 4.64 -19.44
N LEU A 150 -14.79 4.27 -18.71
CA LEU A 150 -13.50 3.87 -19.25
C LEU A 150 -13.62 2.61 -20.11
N GLU A 151 -14.41 1.60 -19.71
CA GLU A 151 -14.68 0.39 -20.49
C GLU A 151 -15.22 0.74 -21.89
N ARG A 152 -16.25 1.59 -21.94
CA ARG A 152 -16.82 2.03 -23.23
C ARG A 152 -15.84 2.82 -24.07
N PHE A 153 -15.08 3.74 -23.44
CA PHE A 153 -14.07 4.52 -24.14
C PHE A 153 -12.94 3.64 -24.66
N TYR A 154 -12.46 2.69 -23.84
CA TYR A 154 -11.41 1.73 -24.21
C TYR A 154 -11.78 0.95 -25.47
N GLU A 155 -13.00 0.42 -25.54
CA GLU A 155 -13.50 -0.31 -26.70
C GLU A 155 -13.63 0.61 -27.93
N LYS A 156 -14.31 1.75 -27.79
CA LYS A 156 -14.63 2.61 -28.93
C LYS A 156 -13.42 3.40 -29.46
N ALA A 157 -12.46 3.74 -28.61
CA ALA A 157 -11.21 4.39 -29.03
C ALA A 157 -10.13 3.38 -29.44
N GLN A 158 -10.39 2.07 -29.34
CA GLN A 158 -9.45 0.99 -29.65
C GLN A 158 -8.12 1.14 -28.88
N LEU A 159 -8.22 1.31 -27.56
CA LEU A 159 -7.04 1.58 -26.73
C LEU A 159 -6.08 0.40 -26.65
N HIS A 160 -6.57 -0.85 -26.77
CA HIS A 160 -5.72 -2.02 -26.81
C HIS A 160 -4.76 -1.98 -28.02
N GLU A 161 -5.27 -1.65 -29.18
CA GLU A 161 -4.47 -1.59 -30.39
C GLU A 161 -3.46 -0.43 -30.33
N ILE A 162 -3.81 0.69 -29.67
CA ILE A 162 -2.86 1.77 -29.42
C ILE A 162 -1.76 1.29 -28.45
N TRP A 163 -2.15 0.65 -27.35
CA TRP A 163 -1.22 0.06 -26.39
C TRP A 163 -0.22 -0.89 -27.05
N GLU A 164 -0.70 -1.84 -27.85
CA GLU A 164 0.16 -2.80 -28.55
C GLU A 164 1.10 -2.12 -29.55
N ARG A 165 0.66 -1.07 -30.24
CA ARG A 165 1.56 -0.30 -31.15
C ARG A 165 2.69 0.41 -30.40
N HIS A 166 2.42 0.88 -29.18
CA HIS A 166 3.42 1.57 -28.36
C HIS A 166 4.20 0.64 -27.42
N ARG A 167 3.88 -0.66 -27.37
CA ARG A 167 4.49 -1.64 -26.48
C ARG A 167 6.02 -1.69 -26.56
N ALA A 168 6.58 -1.56 -27.77
CA ALA A 168 8.02 -1.51 -27.95
C ALA A 168 8.68 -0.31 -27.24
N ASN A 169 7.99 0.85 -27.23
CA ASN A 169 8.46 2.07 -26.54
C ASN A 169 8.41 1.89 -25.03
N TYR A 170 7.34 1.29 -24.50
CA TYR A 170 7.23 0.94 -23.08
C TYR A 170 8.29 -0.09 -22.66
N THR A 171 8.54 -1.10 -23.48
CA THR A 171 9.61 -2.08 -23.23
C THR A 171 10.99 -1.39 -23.21
N ALA A 172 11.26 -0.48 -24.13
CA ALA A 172 12.50 0.28 -24.16
C ALA A 172 12.64 1.17 -22.90
N LEU A 173 11.54 1.74 -22.44
CA LEU A 173 11.49 2.51 -21.19
C LEU A 173 11.85 1.64 -19.98
N VAL A 174 11.23 0.48 -19.83
CA VAL A 174 11.55 -0.48 -18.75
C VAL A 174 13.04 -0.86 -18.79
N ASN A 175 13.57 -1.19 -19.98
CA ASN A 175 14.98 -1.54 -20.14
C ASN A 175 15.92 -0.39 -19.72
N ARG A 176 15.55 0.86 -20.00
CA ARG A 176 16.32 2.05 -19.59
C ARG A 176 16.42 2.20 -18.08
N TYR A 177 15.37 1.80 -17.35
CA TYR A 177 15.32 1.90 -15.88
C TYR A 177 15.93 0.69 -15.16
N HIS A 178 15.98 -0.48 -15.82
CA HIS A 178 16.31 -1.75 -15.17
C HIS A 178 17.64 -1.71 -14.41
N GLU A 179 18.74 -1.38 -15.06
CA GLU A 179 20.06 -1.38 -14.43
C GLU A 179 20.21 -0.26 -13.38
N PRO A 180 19.82 1.01 -13.65
CA PRO A 180 19.88 2.09 -12.67
C PRO A 180 19.05 1.79 -11.41
N LEU A 181 17.84 1.23 -11.59
CA LEU A 181 16.97 0.86 -10.48
C LEU A 181 17.58 -0.28 -9.66
N ALA A 182 18.04 -1.35 -10.31
CA ALA A 182 18.67 -2.47 -9.64
C ALA A 182 19.89 -2.02 -8.82
N LYS A 183 20.71 -1.13 -9.38
CA LYS A 183 21.85 -0.55 -8.67
C LYS A 183 21.40 0.29 -7.46
N MET A 184 20.37 1.12 -7.61
CA MET A 184 19.85 1.94 -6.52
C MET A 184 19.35 1.09 -5.36
N VAL A 185 18.59 0.02 -5.66
CA VAL A 185 18.11 -0.95 -4.67
C VAL A 185 19.28 -1.62 -3.96
N PHE A 186 20.21 -2.17 -4.73
CA PHE A 186 21.38 -2.87 -4.22
C PHE A 186 22.25 -1.97 -3.30
N ASP A 187 22.54 -0.74 -3.74
CA ASP A 187 23.31 0.22 -2.94
C ASP A 187 22.59 0.55 -1.62
N THR A 188 21.26 0.66 -1.66
CA THR A 188 20.43 0.95 -0.47
C THR A 188 20.43 -0.23 0.51
N ASP A 189 20.25 -1.43 0.00
CA ASP A 189 20.25 -2.66 0.81
C ASP A 189 21.63 -2.92 1.46
N ILE A 190 22.71 -2.69 0.71
CA ILE A 190 24.09 -2.77 1.25
C ILE A 190 24.31 -1.73 2.36
N TYR A 191 23.92 -0.47 2.12
CA TYR A 191 24.09 0.57 3.12
C TYR A 191 23.37 0.23 4.42
N LEU A 192 22.14 -0.24 4.33
CA LEU A 192 21.30 -0.60 5.47
C LEU A 192 21.60 -2.00 6.02
N ARG A 193 22.42 -2.80 5.33
CA ARG A 193 22.72 -4.21 5.63
C ARG A 193 21.43 -5.04 5.78
N LEU A 194 20.50 -4.83 4.84
CA LEU A 194 19.26 -5.57 4.75
C LEU A 194 19.38 -6.65 3.68
N GLN A 195 18.75 -7.79 3.92
CA GLN A 195 18.64 -8.82 2.88
C GLN A 195 17.47 -8.50 1.97
N SER A 196 17.74 -8.37 0.66
CA SER A 196 16.76 -8.16 -0.39
C SER A 196 15.96 -9.43 -0.67
N GLY A 197 15.10 -9.82 0.21
CA GLY A 197 14.34 -11.06 0.08
C GLY A 197 12.88 -10.94 0.51
N GLY A 198 12.14 -9.92 0.03
CA GLY A 198 10.74 -9.73 0.39
C GLY A 198 10.54 -9.36 1.86
N TYR A 199 10.35 -8.10 2.14
CA TYR A 199 10.15 -7.64 3.50
C TYR A 199 8.76 -8.01 4.00
N LEU A 200 8.67 -9.06 4.85
CA LEU A 200 7.42 -9.46 5.52
C LEU A 200 6.21 -9.67 4.57
N GLY A 201 6.44 -10.20 3.37
CA GLY A 201 5.38 -10.39 2.36
C GLY A 201 4.90 -9.11 1.70
N LYS A 202 5.62 -7.99 1.87
CA LYS A 202 5.36 -6.73 1.18
C LYS A 202 6.00 -6.75 -0.21
N THR A 203 5.38 -6.04 -1.17
CA THR A 203 5.90 -5.84 -2.53
C THR A 203 6.21 -4.38 -2.78
N PHE A 204 7.15 -4.11 -3.67
CA PHE A 204 7.47 -2.76 -4.14
C PHE A 204 7.43 -2.75 -5.67
N THR A 205 6.53 -1.99 -6.26
CA THR A 205 6.37 -1.93 -7.71
C THR A 205 6.59 -0.51 -8.22
N VAL A 206 7.50 -0.40 -9.18
CA VAL A 206 7.72 0.83 -9.94
C VAL A 206 6.99 0.71 -11.27
N TYR A 207 5.95 1.51 -11.47
CA TYR A 207 5.26 1.63 -12.74
C TYR A 207 5.80 2.82 -13.54
N LEU A 208 6.03 2.60 -14.83
CA LEU A 208 6.48 3.62 -15.77
C LEU A 208 5.39 3.93 -16.77
N ASP A 209 5.13 5.20 -17.01
CA ASP A 209 4.18 5.64 -18.02
C ASP A 209 4.62 6.97 -18.67
N PHE A 210 4.19 7.22 -19.91
CA PHE A 210 4.50 8.47 -20.63
C PHE A 210 3.44 9.55 -20.45
N LEU A 211 2.24 9.22 -19.98
CA LEU A 211 1.03 10.03 -20.11
C LEU A 211 0.78 11.00 -18.96
N GLY A 212 1.58 10.94 -17.90
CA GLY A 212 1.48 11.87 -16.78
C GLY A 212 2.37 13.10 -16.91
N ASP A 213 2.40 13.89 -15.83
CA ASP A 213 3.28 15.06 -15.72
C ASP A 213 4.71 14.60 -15.37
N PRO A 214 5.71 14.89 -16.22
CA PRO A 214 7.09 14.53 -15.94
C PRO A 214 7.71 15.24 -14.72
N SER A 215 7.09 16.28 -14.17
CA SER A 215 7.52 16.89 -12.91
C SER A 215 7.02 16.14 -11.67
N GLU A 216 6.04 15.24 -11.82
CA GLU A 216 5.39 14.53 -10.73
C GLU A 216 5.89 13.08 -10.60
N THR A 217 5.80 12.55 -9.39
CA THR A 217 5.83 11.13 -9.07
C THR A 217 4.70 10.84 -8.11
N ASN A 218 4.11 9.65 -8.20
CA ASN A 218 3.00 9.28 -7.35
C ASN A 218 3.31 7.98 -6.62
N ALA A 219 3.59 8.08 -5.32
CA ALA A 219 3.78 6.94 -4.46
C ALA A 219 2.49 6.58 -3.73
N ARG A 220 2.22 5.30 -3.59
CA ARG A 220 1.06 4.74 -2.88
C ARG A 220 1.48 3.53 -2.07
N ASN A 221 0.88 3.42 -0.91
CA ASN A 221 1.04 2.28 -0.03
C ASN A 221 -0.34 1.67 0.27
N TYR A 222 -0.51 0.40 -0.08
CA TYR A 222 -1.79 -0.31 0.06
C TYR A 222 -1.59 -1.64 0.79
N GLY A 223 -1.62 -1.59 2.09
CA GLY A 223 -1.38 -2.77 2.92
C GLY A 223 0.05 -3.30 2.73
N ASN A 224 0.19 -4.39 2.00
CA ASN A 224 1.51 -4.98 1.73
C ASN A 224 2.15 -4.49 0.42
N ASP A 225 1.42 -3.72 -0.39
CA ASP A 225 1.88 -3.32 -1.71
C ASP A 225 2.26 -1.84 -1.73
N TYR A 226 3.50 -1.56 -2.03
CA TYR A 226 4.03 -0.22 -2.26
C TYR A 226 4.15 0.01 -3.75
N TYR A 227 3.57 1.09 -4.24
CA TYR A 227 3.62 1.48 -5.65
C TYR A 227 4.25 2.86 -5.79
N ILE A 228 5.04 3.03 -6.83
CA ILE A 228 5.43 4.35 -7.32
C ILE A 228 5.19 4.40 -8.83
N VAL A 229 4.49 5.42 -9.28
CA VAL A 229 4.28 5.71 -10.70
C VAL A 229 5.18 6.87 -11.10
N VAL A 230 6.01 6.65 -12.10
CA VAL A 230 7.03 7.59 -12.56
C VAL A 230 6.79 7.95 -14.02
N PHE A 231 6.85 9.23 -14.31
CA PHE A 231 6.79 9.79 -15.65
C PHE A 231 8.16 10.32 -16.01
N PRO A 232 8.89 9.69 -16.95
CA PRO A 232 10.25 10.08 -17.30
C PRO A 232 10.28 11.46 -17.95
N SER A 233 11.29 12.25 -17.61
CA SER A 233 11.57 13.47 -18.36
C SER A 233 12.38 13.14 -19.64
N PRO A 234 12.00 13.66 -20.81
CA PRO A 234 12.79 13.56 -22.01
C PRO A 234 14.00 14.53 -22.01
N ASP A 235 13.98 15.54 -21.16
CA ASP A 235 15.00 16.59 -21.12
C ASP A 235 16.27 16.07 -20.41
N PRO A 236 17.40 15.91 -21.14
CA PRO A 236 18.66 15.49 -20.56
C PRO A 236 19.30 16.57 -19.66
N GLY A 237 18.81 17.82 -19.71
CA GLY A 237 19.26 18.91 -18.85
C GLY A 237 18.68 18.85 -17.44
N VAL A 238 17.65 18.02 -17.21
CA VAL A 238 17.12 17.78 -15.86
C VAL A 238 18.13 16.97 -15.05
N PRO A 239 18.48 17.37 -13.82
CA PRO A 239 19.53 16.74 -13.01
C PRO A 239 19.33 15.23 -12.80
N ASP A 240 18.08 14.76 -12.78
CA ASP A 240 17.76 13.34 -12.66
C ASP A 240 16.54 12.97 -13.53
N PRO A 241 16.75 12.70 -14.82
CA PRO A 241 15.65 12.38 -15.73
C PRO A 241 14.96 11.05 -15.41
N LEU A 242 15.59 10.17 -14.61
CA LEU A 242 15.03 8.87 -14.18
C LEU A 242 14.36 8.95 -12.82
N LYS A 243 14.45 10.08 -12.11
CA LYS A 243 13.88 10.28 -10.77
C LYS A 243 14.26 9.20 -9.76
N LEU A 244 15.48 8.70 -9.84
CA LEU A 244 15.99 7.68 -8.93
C LEU A 244 15.99 8.12 -7.45
N PRO A 245 16.24 9.39 -7.08
CA PRO A 245 16.08 9.85 -5.71
C PRO A 245 14.66 9.66 -5.18
N GLN A 246 13.62 9.99 -5.97
CA GLN A 246 12.22 9.84 -5.56
C GLN A 246 11.84 8.37 -5.43
N ILE A 247 12.35 7.51 -6.34
CA ILE A 247 12.14 6.05 -6.24
C ILE A 247 12.84 5.52 -4.98
N ARG A 248 14.08 5.96 -4.69
CA ARG A 248 14.80 5.59 -3.46
C ARG A 248 14.05 6.04 -2.21
N HIS A 249 13.53 7.24 -2.20
CA HIS A 249 12.73 7.77 -1.10
C HIS A 249 11.54 6.84 -0.78
N THR A 250 10.76 6.48 -1.81
CA THR A 250 9.63 5.56 -1.65
C THR A 250 10.09 4.14 -1.25
N TYR A 251 11.23 3.69 -1.78
CA TYR A 251 11.83 2.41 -1.41
C TYR A 251 12.28 2.39 0.06
N LEU A 252 12.81 3.49 0.56
CA LEU A 252 13.15 3.63 1.98
C LEU A 252 11.91 3.55 2.87
N HIS A 253 10.78 4.14 2.47
CA HIS A 253 9.52 3.93 3.19
C HIS A 253 9.08 2.47 3.20
N TYR A 254 9.17 1.77 2.06
CA TYR A 254 8.91 0.34 1.98
C TYR A 254 9.75 -0.46 2.99
N LEU A 255 11.00 -0.07 3.23
CA LEU A 255 11.89 -0.74 4.17
C LEU A 255 11.66 -0.32 5.64
N LEU A 256 11.38 0.97 5.90
CA LEU A 256 11.41 1.56 7.23
C LEU A 256 10.03 1.61 7.93
N ASP A 257 8.94 1.82 7.17
CA ASP A 257 7.60 1.87 7.76
C ASP A 257 7.29 0.61 8.59
N PRO A 258 7.58 -0.62 8.11
CA PRO A 258 7.37 -1.82 8.91
C PRO A 258 8.21 -1.90 10.19
N MET A 259 9.38 -1.23 10.22
CA MET A 259 10.19 -1.17 11.43
C MET A 259 9.56 -0.23 12.44
N ALA A 260 9.05 0.92 12.00
CA ALA A 260 8.32 1.86 12.85
C ALA A 260 7.05 1.22 13.45
N GLU A 261 6.30 0.46 12.64
CA GLU A 261 5.15 -0.32 13.10
C GLU A 261 5.53 -1.38 14.13
N LYS A 262 6.57 -2.17 13.86
CA LYS A 262 7.06 -3.21 14.78
C LYS A 262 7.49 -2.62 16.13
N HIS A 263 8.05 -1.43 16.13
CA HIS A 263 8.55 -0.74 17.33
C HIS A 263 7.64 0.41 17.76
N PHE A 264 6.34 0.27 17.52
CA PHE A 264 5.33 1.31 17.75
C PHE A 264 5.44 1.98 19.12
N SER A 265 5.60 1.22 20.22
CA SER A 265 5.71 1.79 21.57
C SER A 265 6.90 2.73 21.73
N ALA A 266 8.05 2.39 21.12
CA ALA A 266 9.24 3.25 21.14
C ALA A 266 9.04 4.53 20.32
N VAL A 267 8.33 4.43 19.19
CA VAL A 267 7.98 5.58 18.35
C VAL A 267 6.92 6.46 19.03
N LYS A 268 5.86 5.86 19.58
CA LYS A 268 4.75 6.57 20.25
C LYS A 268 5.23 7.43 21.42
N ARG A 269 6.26 7.01 22.14
CA ARG A 269 6.92 7.80 23.19
C ARG A 269 7.35 9.20 22.72
N LEU A 270 7.55 9.38 21.42
CA LEU A 270 8.00 10.62 20.80
C LEU A 270 6.86 11.59 20.44
N ASP A 271 5.59 11.23 20.71
CA ASP A 271 4.40 12.08 20.43
C ASP A 271 4.54 13.55 20.89
N PRO A 272 5.18 13.85 22.03
CA PRO A 272 5.34 15.25 22.44
C PRO A 272 6.04 16.12 21.39
N LEU A 273 6.93 15.55 20.57
CA LEU A 273 7.65 16.28 19.51
C LEU A 273 6.73 16.83 18.42
N LEU A 274 5.52 16.28 18.24
CA LEU A 274 4.53 16.84 17.30
C LEU A 274 4.15 18.28 17.63
N GLN A 275 4.22 18.68 18.92
CA GLN A 275 3.97 20.07 19.31
C GLN A 275 5.05 21.01 18.76
N SER A 276 6.30 20.54 18.68
CA SER A 276 7.43 21.31 18.19
C SER A 276 7.33 21.63 16.69
N VAL A 277 6.61 20.80 15.91
CA VAL A 277 6.47 20.98 14.45
C VAL A 277 5.15 21.61 14.00
N LYS A 278 4.27 21.99 14.93
CA LYS A 278 2.96 22.59 14.56
C LYS A 278 3.06 23.80 13.64
N ARG A 279 4.11 24.61 13.78
CA ARG A 279 4.33 25.82 12.97
C ARG A 279 5.26 25.58 11.77
N ALA A 280 5.78 24.36 11.63
CA ALA A 280 6.61 24.01 10.49
C ALA A 280 5.76 23.96 9.21
N PRO A 281 6.34 24.24 8.03
CA PRO A 281 5.63 24.18 6.75
C PRO A 281 5.52 22.73 6.23
N LEU A 282 5.26 21.79 7.11
CA LEU A 282 5.02 20.38 6.79
C LEU A 282 3.58 20.13 6.40
N ASP A 283 3.35 19.08 5.63
CA ASP A 283 2.00 18.51 5.45
C ASP A 283 1.40 18.14 6.81
N GLU A 284 0.06 18.26 6.94
CA GLU A 284 -0.64 18.02 8.20
C GLU A 284 -0.46 16.58 8.71
N ASN A 285 -0.25 15.62 7.83
CA ASN A 285 0.02 14.23 8.21
C ASN A 285 1.26 14.11 9.10
N PHE A 286 2.34 14.83 8.78
CA PHE A 286 3.57 14.83 9.60
C PHE A 286 3.42 15.57 10.93
N LYS A 287 2.43 16.45 11.07
CA LYS A 287 2.14 17.19 12.31
C LYS A 287 1.24 16.42 13.26
N THR A 288 0.57 15.37 12.77
CA THR A 288 -0.42 14.60 13.51
C THR A 288 -0.01 13.14 13.75
N ASP A 289 0.94 12.62 12.97
CA ASP A 289 1.44 11.24 13.09
C ASP A 289 2.95 11.22 13.36
N ILE A 290 3.31 10.83 14.59
CA ILE A 290 4.72 10.75 15.00
C ILE A 290 5.48 9.66 14.23
N GLY A 291 4.82 8.57 13.85
CA GLY A 291 5.45 7.51 13.08
C GLY A 291 5.88 8.01 11.70
N LEU A 292 5.04 8.84 11.05
CA LEU A 292 5.37 9.51 9.81
C LEU A 292 6.56 10.44 9.98
N LEU A 293 6.50 11.32 10.97
CA LEU A 293 7.57 12.30 11.20
C LEU A 293 8.91 11.62 11.50
N VAL A 294 8.90 10.59 12.34
CA VAL A 294 10.12 9.83 12.71
C VAL A 294 10.70 9.12 11.49
N THR A 295 9.86 8.42 10.73
CA THR A 295 10.30 7.68 9.54
C THR A 295 10.85 8.63 8.49
N GLU A 296 10.15 9.72 8.20
CA GLU A 296 10.58 10.72 7.23
C GLU A 296 11.93 11.35 7.62
N CYS A 297 12.12 11.71 8.89
CA CYS A 297 13.40 12.24 9.36
C CYS A 297 14.56 11.23 9.18
N LEU A 298 14.28 9.92 9.38
CA LEU A 298 15.27 8.87 9.17
C LEU A 298 15.55 8.66 7.67
N VAL A 299 14.50 8.65 6.81
CA VAL A 299 14.63 8.59 5.35
C VAL A 299 15.56 9.68 4.85
N ARG A 300 15.29 10.95 5.22
CA ARG A 300 16.12 12.09 4.81
C ARG A 300 17.55 11.98 5.30
N ALA A 301 17.77 11.53 6.54
CA ALA A 301 19.11 11.32 7.05
C ALA A 301 19.87 10.23 6.26
N ILE A 302 19.22 9.14 5.89
CA ILE A 302 19.78 8.07 5.05
C ILE A 302 20.12 8.62 3.66
N GLU A 303 19.21 9.34 3.03
CA GLU A 303 19.42 9.95 1.72
C GLU A 303 20.63 10.90 1.73
N ILE A 304 20.74 11.76 2.74
CA ILE A 304 21.89 12.68 2.90
C ILE A 304 23.18 11.89 3.05
N ARG A 305 23.19 10.77 3.82
CA ARG A 305 24.37 9.90 3.97
C ARG A 305 24.74 9.20 2.67
N MET A 306 23.77 8.77 1.90
CA MET A 306 23.96 8.03 0.63
C MET A 306 24.23 8.96 -0.55
N THR A 307 23.85 10.25 -0.48
CA THR A 307 24.03 11.21 -1.57
C THR A 307 25.50 11.62 -1.70
N GLY A 308 25.92 11.73 -2.95
CA GLY A 308 27.29 12.12 -3.30
C GLY A 308 28.25 10.92 -3.34
N ASN A 309 29.51 11.24 -3.51
CA ASN A 309 30.62 10.29 -3.50
C ASN A 309 31.48 10.51 -2.23
N LYS A 310 32.57 9.76 -2.10
CA LYS A 310 33.54 9.92 -0.99
C LYS A 310 34.14 11.33 -0.89
N GLN A 311 34.06 12.11 -1.96
CA GLN A 311 34.55 13.50 -2.04
C GLN A 311 33.50 14.53 -1.65
N THR A 312 32.22 14.16 -1.47
CA THR A 312 31.20 15.09 -0.99
C THR A 312 31.59 15.58 0.40
N ALA A 313 31.87 16.88 0.49
CA ALA A 313 32.35 17.48 1.72
C ALA A 313 31.30 17.37 2.84
N GLU A 314 31.74 17.03 4.04
CA GLU A 314 30.88 16.93 5.23
C GLU A 314 30.07 18.24 5.47
N PRO A 315 30.62 19.45 5.25
CA PRO A 315 29.85 20.71 5.36
C PRO A 315 28.61 20.75 4.46
N MET A 316 28.66 20.16 3.25
CA MET A 316 27.49 20.10 2.35
C MET A 316 26.40 19.18 2.90
N ARG A 317 26.79 18.04 3.50
CA ARG A 317 25.84 17.14 4.14
C ARG A 317 25.18 17.77 5.36
N LEU A 318 25.97 18.45 6.19
CA LEU A 318 25.46 19.19 7.35
C LEU A 318 24.52 20.32 6.93
N GLN A 319 24.81 21.01 5.82
CA GLN A 319 23.89 22.01 5.27
C GLN A 319 22.55 21.35 4.86
N ALA A 320 22.57 20.21 4.19
CA ALA A 320 21.34 19.49 3.83
C ALA A 320 20.56 19.02 5.06
N VAL A 321 21.25 18.61 6.14
CA VAL A 321 20.61 18.29 7.42
C VAL A 321 19.94 19.55 8.00
N ASP A 322 20.61 20.70 7.99
CA ASP A 322 20.08 21.94 8.51
C ASP A 322 18.87 22.42 7.70
N ASP A 323 18.91 22.24 6.39
CA ASP A 323 17.80 22.57 5.50
C ASP A 323 16.58 21.68 5.79
N ALA A 324 16.76 20.37 5.98
CA ALA A 324 15.69 19.45 6.38
C ALA A 324 15.10 19.84 7.75
N VAL A 325 15.95 20.18 8.73
CA VAL A 325 15.48 20.61 10.06
C VAL A 325 14.67 21.92 9.95
N ARG A 326 15.11 22.89 9.13
CA ARG A 326 14.37 24.14 8.91
C ARG A 326 13.05 23.94 8.18
N GLN A 327 12.90 22.87 7.40
CA GLN A 327 11.64 22.48 6.79
C GLN A 327 10.68 21.83 7.80
N GLY A 328 11.16 21.40 8.96
CA GLY A 328 10.35 20.81 10.03
C GLY A 328 10.70 19.36 10.36
N TYR A 329 11.62 18.73 9.64
CA TYR A 329 12.07 17.36 9.91
C TYR A 329 13.10 17.36 11.04
N ILE A 330 12.62 17.69 12.24
CA ILE A 330 13.46 18.07 13.40
C ILE A 330 14.39 16.97 13.90
N LEU A 331 14.09 15.69 13.65
CA LEU A 331 14.93 14.56 14.06
C LEU A 331 16.01 14.20 13.04
N THR A 332 16.07 14.84 11.88
CA THR A 332 17.05 14.51 10.82
C THR A 332 18.48 14.64 11.32
N ARG A 333 18.78 15.67 12.13
CA ARG A 333 20.12 15.86 12.71
C ARG A 333 20.49 14.74 13.69
N TYR A 334 19.55 14.32 14.52
CA TYR A 334 19.73 13.19 15.43
C TYR A 334 20.03 11.91 14.64
N PHE A 335 19.19 11.58 13.67
CA PHE A 335 19.38 10.37 12.86
C PHE A 335 20.67 10.42 12.04
N TYR A 336 21.04 11.57 11.50
CA TYR A 336 22.31 11.73 10.80
C TYR A 336 23.51 11.36 11.71
N ALA A 337 23.53 11.84 12.95
CA ALA A 337 24.55 11.49 13.92
C ALA A 337 24.50 10.01 14.34
N ALA A 338 23.32 9.45 14.52
CA ALA A 338 23.15 8.04 14.84
C ALA A 338 23.64 7.12 13.71
N LEU A 339 23.41 7.52 12.44
CA LEU A 339 23.88 6.77 11.27
C LEU A 339 25.42 6.75 11.16
N LEU A 340 26.12 7.77 11.59
CA LEU A 340 27.60 7.76 11.68
C LEU A 340 28.12 6.66 12.62
N ASN A 341 27.38 6.36 13.68
CA ASN A 341 27.70 5.26 14.58
C ASN A 341 27.27 3.92 13.99
N PHE A 342 26.08 3.87 13.38
CA PHE A 342 25.59 2.69 12.66
C PHE A 342 26.57 2.23 11.56
N GLU A 343 27.18 3.14 10.82
CA GLU A 343 28.16 2.83 9.77
C GLU A 343 29.39 2.07 10.29
N LYS A 344 29.72 2.22 11.57
CA LYS A 344 30.85 1.54 12.24
C LYS A 344 30.46 0.21 12.87
N ASP A 345 29.16 -0.01 13.11
CA ASP A 345 28.61 -1.23 13.69
C ASP A 345 28.36 -2.27 12.58
N PRO A 346 28.72 -3.55 12.73
CA PRO A 346 28.46 -4.57 11.73
C PRO A 346 26.99 -5.00 11.62
N SER A 347 26.14 -4.64 12.58
CA SER A 347 24.73 -5.03 12.60
C SER A 347 23.93 -4.33 11.49
N GLY A 348 22.87 -5.00 10.99
CA GLY A 348 21.94 -4.40 10.04
C GLY A 348 20.93 -3.46 10.72
N LEU A 349 20.36 -2.55 9.94
CA LEU A 349 19.44 -1.55 10.46
C LEU A 349 18.22 -2.16 11.18
N ARG A 350 17.76 -3.33 10.74
CA ARG A 350 16.64 -4.05 11.41
C ARG A 350 16.92 -4.33 12.90
N THR A 351 18.19 -4.61 13.24
CA THR A 351 18.63 -4.84 14.62
C THR A 351 18.88 -3.52 15.35
N ALA A 352 19.53 -2.57 14.68
CA ALA A 352 19.91 -1.29 15.27
C ALA A 352 18.71 -0.32 15.47
N TYR A 353 17.62 -0.50 14.73
CA TYR A 353 16.49 0.44 14.71
C TYR A 353 15.90 0.71 16.10
N SER A 354 15.68 -0.35 16.89
CA SER A 354 15.12 -0.24 18.25
C SER A 354 15.99 0.64 19.14
N ASP A 355 17.29 0.45 19.08
CA ASP A 355 18.25 1.16 19.92
C ASP A 355 18.39 2.61 19.45
N ILE A 356 18.44 2.85 18.14
CA ILE A 356 18.48 4.19 17.55
C ILE A 356 17.25 5.00 17.96
N VAL A 357 16.04 4.45 17.80
CA VAL A 357 14.80 5.17 18.17
C VAL A 357 14.66 5.26 19.69
N GLY A 358 15.00 4.19 20.42
CA GLY A 358 14.92 4.13 21.87
C GLY A 358 15.82 5.15 22.59
N ALA A 359 16.95 5.49 21.99
CA ALA A 359 17.92 6.44 22.55
C ALA A 359 17.55 7.93 22.35
N ILE A 360 16.47 8.25 21.62
CA ILE A 360 16.03 9.65 21.43
C ILE A 360 15.60 10.24 22.78
N ASP A 361 16.28 11.28 23.24
CA ASP A 361 15.86 12.08 24.38
C ASP A 361 14.85 13.16 23.93
N VAL A 362 13.58 12.96 24.32
CA VAL A 362 12.48 13.84 23.92
C VAL A 362 12.74 15.28 24.33
N ARG A 363 13.17 15.52 25.58
CA ARG A 363 13.40 16.87 26.11
C ARG A 363 14.52 17.59 25.39
N GLN A 364 15.59 16.85 25.07
CA GLN A 364 16.71 17.39 24.30
C GLN A 364 16.24 17.79 22.89
N GLN A 365 15.42 16.96 22.24
CA GLN A 365 14.90 17.25 20.89
C GLN A 365 13.88 18.38 20.91
N GLU A 366 12.99 18.45 21.91
CA GLU A 366 12.08 19.60 22.10
C GLU A 366 12.86 20.91 22.24
N LYS A 367 13.91 20.92 23.08
CA LYS A 367 14.77 22.07 23.25
C LYS A 367 15.45 22.45 21.92
N ALA A 368 16.05 21.51 21.23
CA ALA A 368 16.70 21.74 19.94
C ALA A 368 15.69 22.30 18.91
N ALA A 369 14.49 21.75 18.85
CA ALA A 369 13.45 22.20 17.94
C ALA A 369 12.94 23.62 18.26
N SER A 370 12.93 24.02 19.54
CA SER A 370 12.54 25.38 19.95
C SER A 370 13.47 26.48 19.46
N GLU A 371 14.71 26.14 19.12
CA GLU A 371 15.74 27.05 18.57
C GLU A 371 15.68 27.15 17.03
N VAL A 372 14.85 26.29 16.37
CA VAL A 372 14.75 26.25 14.91
C VAL A 372 13.89 27.38 14.39
N GLN A 373 14.42 28.12 13.42
CA GLN A 373 13.66 29.05 12.60
C GLN A 373 13.18 28.32 11.34
N PHE A 374 11.90 27.90 11.34
CA PHE A 374 11.32 27.23 10.19
C PHE A 374 11.22 28.16 8.98
N VAL A 375 11.40 27.60 7.78
CA VAL A 375 11.16 28.32 6.53
C VAL A 375 9.67 28.62 6.37
N ARG A 376 9.33 29.59 5.52
CA ARG A 376 7.92 30.01 5.34
C ARG A 376 7.09 29.03 4.51
N SER A 377 7.74 28.32 3.60
CA SER A 377 7.13 27.27 2.77
C SER A 377 8.15 26.16 2.57
N SER A 378 7.70 24.91 2.61
CA SER A 378 8.49 23.78 2.11
C SER A 378 8.49 23.79 0.59
N GLU A 379 9.50 23.17 -0.02
CA GLU A 379 9.38 22.73 -1.40
C GLU A 379 8.23 21.71 -1.49
N PRO A 380 7.46 21.69 -2.59
CA PRO A 380 6.44 20.69 -2.78
C PRO A 380 7.06 19.30 -2.66
N GLU A 381 6.46 18.44 -1.87
CA GLU A 381 6.88 17.04 -1.84
C GLU A 381 6.65 16.41 -3.20
N LEU A 382 7.74 15.97 -3.84
CA LEU A 382 7.71 15.32 -5.14
C LEU A 382 7.08 13.91 -5.06
N VAL A 383 6.98 13.36 -3.85
CA VAL A 383 6.39 12.06 -3.58
C VAL A 383 5.21 12.25 -2.64
N GLN A 384 4.00 12.07 -3.15
CA GLN A 384 2.80 12.07 -2.32
C GLN A 384 2.58 10.67 -1.76
N LEU A 385 2.96 10.47 -0.50
CA LEU A 385 2.64 9.25 0.23
C LEU A 385 1.18 9.27 0.67
N SER A 386 0.35 8.45 0.04
CA SER A 386 -1.01 8.22 0.51
C SER A 386 -1.00 7.05 1.48
N ARG A 387 -0.96 7.33 2.79
CA ARG A 387 -1.13 6.28 3.79
C ARG A 387 -2.59 5.88 3.87
N MET A 388 -2.87 4.72 3.33
CA MET A 388 -4.18 4.06 3.47
C MET A 388 -4.27 3.12 4.67
N GLU A 389 -3.19 2.95 5.42
CA GLU A 389 -3.12 1.99 6.52
C GLU A 389 -4.20 2.24 7.57
N ASP A 390 -4.54 3.48 7.81
CA ASP A 390 -5.46 3.87 8.86
C ASP A 390 -6.87 3.30 8.65
N ARG A 391 -7.42 3.34 7.44
CA ARG A 391 -8.74 2.73 7.15
C ARG A 391 -8.68 1.21 7.02
N ARG A 392 -7.57 0.66 6.52
CA ARG A 392 -7.38 -0.78 6.36
C ARG A 392 -6.94 -1.48 7.63
N MET A 393 -6.49 -0.76 8.65
CA MET A 393 -6.02 -1.35 9.89
C MET A 393 -7.10 -2.24 10.53
N LEU A 394 -8.33 -1.76 10.62
CA LEU A 394 -9.44 -2.54 11.14
C LEU A 394 -9.85 -3.69 10.21
N VAL A 395 -9.87 -3.47 8.90
CA VAL A 395 -10.13 -4.54 7.91
C VAL A 395 -9.05 -5.62 7.99
N THR A 396 -7.78 -5.23 8.13
CA THR A 396 -6.68 -6.18 8.30
C THR A 396 -6.79 -6.94 9.63
N ALA A 397 -7.19 -6.26 10.70
CA ALA A 397 -7.44 -6.88 12.01
C ALA A 397 -8.56 -7.94 11.90
N GLU A 398 -9.66 -7.63 11.24
CA GLU A 398 -10.76 -8.57 10.98
C GLU A 398 -10.31 -9.79 10.15
N LYS A 399 -9.54 -9.56 9.07
CA LYS A 399 -8.98 -10.64 8.23
C LYS A 399 -8.04 -11.55 9.04
N ARG A 400 -7.18 -10.98 9.89
CA ARG A 400 -6.30 -11.76 10.79
C ARG A 400 -7.10 -12.56 11.80
N LEU A 401 -8.10 -11.95 12.40
CA LEU A 401 -8.98 -12.65 13.35
C LEU A 401 -9.72 -13.81 12.69
N ALA A 402 -10.28 -13.59 11.50
CA ALA A 402 -10.92 -14.65 10.71
C ALA A 402 -9.95 -15.78 10.32
N ALA A 403 -8.66 -15.47 10.11
CA ALA A 403 -7.60 -16.45 9.85
C ALA A 403 -7.06 -17.13 11.13
N GLY A 404 -7.60 -16.79 12.32
CA GLY A 404 -7.17 -17.37 13.61
C GLY A 404 -5.98 -16.65 14.27
N ASP A 405 -5.44 -15.59 13.67
CA ASP A 405 -4.39 -14.76 14.26
C ASP A 405 -5.00 -13.71 15.21
N ALA A 406 -5.45 -14.18 16.37
CA ALA A 406 -6.06 -13.34 17.40
C ALA A 406 -5.08 -12.29 17.95
N LYS A 407 -3.79 -12.63 18.05
CA LYS A 407 -2.75 -11.72 18.55
C LYS A 407 -2.51 -10.57 17.57
N GLY A 408 -2.33 -10.86 16.29
CA GLY A 408 -2.13 -9.84 15.27
C GLY A 408 -3.37 -8.95 15.08
N ALA A 409 -4.58 -9.52 15.23
CA ALA A 409 -5.81 -8.75 15.24
C ALA A 409 -5.91 -7.80 16.44
N GLN A 410 -5.53 -8.27 17.63
CA GLN A 410 -5.49 -7.46 18.84
C GLN A 410 -4.54 -6.27 18.71
N GLU A 411 -3.32 -6.52 18.23
CA GLU A 411 -2.31 -5.49 18.04
C GLU A 411 -2.81 -4.37 17.11
N LEU A 412 -3.41 -4.73 15.98
CA LEU A 412 -3.93 -3.76 15.02
C LEU A 412 -5.15 -2.99 15.55
N ALA A 413 -6.09 -3.67 16.19
CA ALA A 413 -7.28 -3.02 16.76
C ALA A 413 -6.90 -2.07 17.90
N GLN A 414 -5.93 -2.45 18.76
CA GLN A 414 -5.41 -1.59 19.82
C GLN A 414 -4.67 -0.37 19.24
N GLN A 415 -3.85 -0.56 18.21
CA GLN A 415 -3.19 0.56 17.51
C GLN A 415 -4.21 1.53 16.90
N ALA A 416 -5.30 1.01 16.33
CA ALA A 416 -6.38 1.85 15.80
C ALA A 416 -7.01 2.73 16.89
N LEU A 417 -7.27 2.18 18.07
CA LEU A 417 -7.77 2.94 19.23
C LEU A 417 -6.78 4.00 19.70
N ASP A 418 -5.53 3.59 19.91
CA ASP A 418 -4.47 4.47 20.43
C ASP A 418 -4.21 5.66 19.50
N ARG A 419 -4.32 5.44 18.20
CA ARG A 419 -4.11 6.44 17.15
C ARG A 419 -5.41 7.16 16.73
N LYS A 420 -6.57 6.77 17.29
CA LYS A 420 -7.91 7.28 16.93
C LYS A 420 -8.21 7.13 15.43
N ILE A 421 -7.91 5.96 14.89
CA ILE A 421 -8.06 5.64 13.49
C ILE A 421 -9.35 4.88 13.24
N GLY A 422 -10.16 5.35 12.30
CA GLY A 422 -11.39 4.69 11.89
C GLY A 422 -12.50 4.75 12.94
N ASP A 423 -13.40 3.78 12.90
CA ASP A 423 -14.51 3.68 13.84
C ASP A 423 -14.03 3.04 15.15
N GLU A 424 -14.08 3.81 16.25
CA GLU A 424 -13.68 3.36 17.59
C GLU A 424 -14.51 2.14 18.02
N GLY A 425 -15.79 2.14 17.76
CA GLY A 425 -16.67 1.03 18.10
C GLY A 425 -16.32 -0.25 17.33
N ARG A 426 -15.93 -0.15 16.06
CA ARG A 426 -15.44 -1.29 15.27
C ARG A 426 -14.13 -1.86 15.82
N ALA A 427 -13.20 -1.00 16.24
CA ALA A 427 -11.97 -1.43 16.89
C ALA A 427 -12.25 -2.17 18.20
N LEU A 428 -13.14 -1.63 19.05
CA LEU A 428 -13.58 -2.27 20.30
C LEU A 428 -14.31 -3.59 20.03
N PHE A 429 -15.11 -3.67 18.97
CA PHE A 429 -15.78 -4.91 18.55
C PHE A 429 -14.77 -6.00 18.18
N ILE A 430 -13.71 -5.67 17.44
CA ILE A 430 -12.63 -6.60 17.12
C ILE A 430 -11.94 -7.09 18.40
N LEU A 431 -11.61 -6.18 19.33
CA LEU A 431 -11.01 -6.55 20.63
C LEU A 431 -11.93 -7.44 21.45
N ALA A 432 -13.24 -7.20 21.41
CA ALA A 432 -14.22 -8.06 22.06
C ALA A 432 -14.22 -9.47 21.45
N GLN A 433 -14.18 -9.59 20.13
CA GLN A 433 -14.09 -10.88 19.44
C GLN A 433 -12.76 -11.60 19.72
N VAL A 434 -11.65 -10.87 19.81
CA VAL A 434 -10.36 -11.42 20.26
C VAL A 434 -10.48 -11.97 21.69
N ALA A 435 -11.13 -11.23 22.60
CA ALA A 435 -11.37 -11.69 23.98
C ALA A 435 -12.22 -12.97 24.01
N VAL A 436 -13.25 -13.07 23.14
CA VAL A 436 -14.04 -14.31 22.95
C VAL A 436 -13.13 -15.47 22.51
N ALA A 437 -12.28 -15.25 21.51
CA ALA A 437 -11.36 -16.28 21.01
C ALA A 437 -10.38 -16.76 22.10
N ASN A 438 -9.95 -15.84 22.96
CA ASN A 438 -9.07 -16.10 24.11
C ASN A 438 -9.84 -16.59 25.37
N LYS A 439 -11.14 -16.86 25.26
CA LYS A 439 -12.02 -17.30 26.37
C LYS A 439 -12.11 -16.31 27.55
N ASN A 440 -11.78 -15.05 27.35
CA ASN A 440 -11.92 -13.97 28.33
C ASN A 440 -13.32 -13.36 28.20
N ARG A 441 -14.30 -13.90 28.93
CA ARG A 441 -15.72 -13.50 28.84
C ARG A 441 -15.97 -12.10 29.41
N GLU A 442 -15.27 -11.74 30.48
CA GLU A 442 -15.38 -10.42 31.12
C GLU A 442 -14.88 -9.32 30.20
N GLY A 443 -13.67 -9.47 29.66
CA GLY A 443 -13.10 -8.51 28.72
C GLY A 443 -13.90 -8.42 27.41
N ALA A 444 -14.49 -9.53 26.96
CA ALA A 444 -15.38 -9.53 25.81
C ALA A 444 -16.65 -8.70 26.07
N ALA A 445 -17.32 -8.94 27.21
CA ALA A 445 -18.53 -8.19 27.55
C ALA A 445 -18.26 -6.69 27.70
N GLU A 446 -17.17 -6.32 28.37
CA GLU A 446 -16.75 -4.91 28.51
C GLU A 446 -16.53 -4.23 27.18
N ASN A 447 -15.77 -4.87 26.28
CA ASN A 447 -15.46 -4.30 24.97
C ASN A 447 -16.70 -4.24 24.06
N PHE A 448 -17.61 -5.23 24.09
CA PHE A 448 -18.88 -5.13 23.35
C PHE A 448 -19.76 -3.99 23.89
N GLN A 449 -19.83 -3.76 25.21
CA GLN A 449 -20.57 -2.63 25.78
C GLN A 449 -19.97 -1.29 25.33
N LYS A 450 -18.64 -1.16 25.35
CA LYS A 450 -17.95 0.03 24.83
C LYS A 450 -18.19 0.22 23.33
N ALA A 451 -18.17 -0.86 22.55
CA ALA A 451 -18.44 -0.80 21.12
C ALA A 451 -19.85 -0.27 20.82
N ILE A 452 -20.88 -0.71 21.56
CA ILE A 452 -22.26 -0.21 21.46
C ILE A 452 -22.34 1.31 21.68
N GLN A 453 -21.55 1.82 22.63
CA GLN A 453 -21.56 3.26 22.96
C GLN A 453 -20.79 4.11 21.94
N ALA A 454 -19.77 3.54 21.30
CA ALA A 454 -18.85 4.26 20.45
C ALA A 454 -19.20 4.20 18.95
N THR A 455 -19.89 3.14 18.49
CA THR A 455 -20.18 2.96 17.07
C THR A 455 -21.50 3.61 16.63
N ARG A 456 -21.53 4.00 15.34
CA ARG A 456 -22.77 4.31 14.62
C ARG A 456 -23.06 3.30 13.50
N ASP A 457 -22.19 2.31 13.30
CA ASP A 457 -22.39 1.25 12.31
C ASP A 457 -23.47 0.27 12.81
N PRO A 458 -24.61 0.16 12.13
CA PRO A 458 -25.70 -0.72 12.54
C PRO A 458 -25.29 -2.20 12.65
N LYS A 459 -24.34 -2.64 11.81
CA LYS A 459 -23.84 -4.02 11.83
C LYS A 459 -23.02 -4.30 13.08
N VAL A 460 -22.09 -3.41 13.43
CA VAL A 460 -21.27 -3.51 14.63
C VAL A 460 -22.14 -3.46 15.88
N LEU A 461 -23.10 -2.52 15.90
CA LEU A 461 -24.04 -2.34 17.00
C LEU A 461 -24.88 -3.60 17.22
N ALA A 462 -25.50 -4.11 16.16
CA ALA A 462 -26.38 -5.26 16.22
C ALA A 462 -25.66 -6.56 16.62
N TRP A 463 -24.49 -6.82 16.04
CA TRP A 463 -23.67 -7.97 16.43
C TRP A 463 -23.15 -7.86 17.86
N SER A 464 -22.79 -6.66 18.35
CA SER A 464 -22.39 -6.46 19.75
C SER A 464 -23.51 -6.90 20.72
N HIS A 465 -24.75 -6.53 20.44
CA HIS A 465 -25.90 -6.98 21.20
C HIS A 465 -26.08 -8.51 21.14
N VAL A 466 -25.94 -9.15 19.97
CA VAL A 466 -26.02 -10.61 19.86
C VAL A 466 -24.96 -11.30 20.71
N TYR A 467 -23.71 -10.81 20.67
CA TYR A 467 -22.64 -11.41 21.48
C TYR A 467 -22.82 -11.18 22.97
N LEU A 468 -23.30 -9.99 23.39
CA LEU A 468 -23.65 -9.75 24.80
C LEU A 468 -24.76 -10.70 25.26
N GLY A 469 -25.81 -10.87 24.47
CA GLY A 469 -26.87 -11.84 24.79
C GLY A 469 -26.32 -13.25 25.00
N ARG A 470 -25.42 -13.71 24.13
CA ARG A 470 -24.74 -15.01 24.28
C ARG A 470 -23.90 -15.10 25.56
N ILE A 471 -23.18 -14.01 25.91
CA ILE A 471 -22.38 -13.97 27.14
C ILE A 471 -23.29 -13.99 28.39
N MET A 472 -24.44 -13.28 28.36
CA MET A 472 -25.42 -13.28 29.44
C MET A 472 -26.07 -14.66 29.61
N ASP A 473 -26.41 -15.35 28.51
CA ASP A 473 -26.91 -16.73 28.58
C ASP A 473 -25.88 -17.67 29.24
N MET A 474 -24.59 -17.55 28.86
CA MET A 474 -23.51 -18.33 29.49
C MET A 474 -23.26 -17.99 30.96
N LYS A 475 -23.78 -16.85 31.45
CA LYS A 475 -23.77 -16.44 32.87
C LYS A 475 -25.08 -16.75 33.59
N GLU A 476 -25.98 -17.50 32.95
CA GLU A 476 -27.31 -17.85 33.48
C GLU A 476 -28.21 -16.62 33.73
N GLN A 477 -27.92 -15.49 33.04
CA GLN A 477 -28.67 -14.24 33.14
C GLN A 477 -29.67 -14.10 31.98
N ARG A 478 -30.63 -15.01 31.92
CA ARG A 478 -31.53 -15.15 30.76
C ARG A 478 -32.32 -13.89 30.44
N ASP A 479 -32.85 -13.19 31.43
CA ASP A 479 -33.66 -11.97 31.22
C ASP A 479 -32.82 -10.86 30.60
N ALA A 480 -31.57 -10.70 31.04
CA ALA A 480 -30.61 -9.77 30.44
C ALA A 480 -30.27 -10.18 28.99
N ALA A 481 -30.06 -11.49 28.73
CA ALA A 481 -29.80 -12.00 27.39
C ALA A 481 -30.95 -11.71 26.41
N LEU A 482 -32.20 -11.92 26.86
CA LEU A 482 -33.39 -11.62 26.05
C LEU A 482 -33.51 -10.15 25.68
N ASN A 483 -33.12 -9.23 26.58
CA ASN A 483 -33.11 -7.80 26.29
C ASN A 483 -32.07 -7.45 25.21
N GLU A 484 -30.88 -8.05 25.29
CA GLU A 484 -29.82 -7.86 24.29
C GLU A 484 -30.23 -8.40 22.91
N TYR A 485 -30.85 -9.58 22.83
CA TYR A 485 -31.33 -10.13 21.55
C TYR A 485 -32.46 -9.27 20.93
N ARG A 486 -33.36 -8.69 21.76
CA ARG A 486 -34.39 -7.75 21.29
C ARG A 486 -33.74 -6.47 20.74
N ALA A 487 -32.74 -5.93 21.43
CA ALA A 487 -31.99 -4.77 20.97
C ALA A 487 -31.30 -5.05 19.63
N ALA A 488 -30.69 -6.23 19.48
CA ALA A 488 -30.08 -6.66 18.23
C ALA A 488 -31.08 -6.68 17.06
N LEU A 489 -32.31 -7.17 17.28
CA LEU A 489 -33.38 -7.17 16.27
C LEU A 489 -33.86 -5.77 15.91
N THR A 490 -33.91 -4.87 16.89
CA THR A 490 -34.32 -3.47 16.65
C THR A 490 -33.36 -2.76 15.73
N VAL A 491 -32.05 -2.96 15.92
CA VAL A 491 -30.99 -2.30 15.15
C VAL A 491 -30.70 -3.02 13.85
N GLY A 492 -30.72 -4.36 13.86
CA GLY A 492 -30.29 -5.22 12.77
C GLY A 492 -31.42 -5.82 11.96
N ALA A 493 -32.60 -5.19 11.89
CA ALA A 493 -33.79 -5.71 11.19
C ALA A 493 -33.52 -6.08 9.73
N ASP A 494 -32.68 -5.29 9.06
CA ASP A 494 -32.32 -5.46 7.64
C ASP A 494 -31.06 -6.35 7.43
N LEU A 495 -30.52 -6.92 8.52
CA LEU A 495 -29.33 -7.79 8.47
C LEU A 495 -29.74 -9.26 8.69
N PRO A 496 -29.87 -10.09 7.63
CA PRO A 496 -30.44 -11.45 7.76
C PRO A 496 -29.69 -12.34 8.73
N GLU A 497 -28.35 -12.22 8.80
CA GLU A 497 -27.50 -13.02 9.69
C GLU A 497 -27.68 -12.63 11.17
N VAL A 498 -27.79 -11.33 11.46
CA VAL A 498 -28.07 -10.82 12.80
C VAL A 498 -29.46 -11.26 13.25
N LYS A 499 -30.45 -11.07 12.38
CA LYS A 499 -31.84 -11.47 12.64
C LYS A 499 -31.92 -12.95 13.00
N ALA A 500 -31.35 -13.82 12.18
CA ALA A 500 -31.35 -15.26 12.44
C ALA A 500 -30.61 -15.63 13.74
N ALA A 501 -29.54 -14.92 14.10
CA ALA A 501 -28.81 -15.16 15.34
C ALA A 501 -29.59 -14.71 16.58
N ALA A 502 -30.20 -13.53 16.52
CA ALA A 502 -30.99 -12.97 17.61
C ALA A 502 -32.31 -13.75 17.84
N GLU A 503 -33.03 -14.13 16.78
CA GLU A 503 -34.24 -14.95 16.87
C GLU A 503 -33.95 -16.32 17.52
N ARG A 504 -32.84 -16.97 17.16
CA ARG A 504 -32.39 -18.19 17.84
C ARG A 504 -32.13 -17.96 19.32
N GLY A 505 -31.45 -16.85 19.65
CA GLY A 505 -31.18 -16.49 21.04
C GLY A 505 -32.46 -16.20 21.84
N LEU A 506 -33.51 -15.65 21.22
CA LEU A 506 -34.81 -15.47 21.86
C LEU A 506 -35.54 -16.79 22.16
N GLN A 507 -35.41 -17.77 21.24
CA GLN A 507 -36.07 -19.07 21.35
C GLN A 507 -35.36 -19.98 22.36
N GLN A 508 -34.03 -19.98 22.36
CA GLN A 508 -33.21 -20.87 23.19
C GLN A 508 -31.98 -20.13 23.73
N ALA A 509 -31.64 -20.40 25.00
CA ALA A 509 -30.40 -19.90 25.56
C ALA A 509 -29.19 -20.41 24.78
N TYR A 510 -28.19 -19.54 24.58
CA TYR A 510 -27.01 -19.89 23.84
C TYR A 510 -26.11 -20.86 24.60
N GLU A 511 -25.85 -22.00 23.99
CA GLU A 511 -24.84 -22.96 24.46
C GLU A 511 -23.64 -22.96 23.50
N PRO A 512 -22.39 -22.85 24.01
CA PRO A 512 -21.22 -22.91 23.15
C PRO A 512 -21.10 -24.30 22.49
N PRO A 513 -20.69 -24.38 21.21
CA PRO A 513 -20.54 -25.66 20.55
C PRO A 513 -19.51 -26.53 21.28
N VAL A 514 -19.91 -27.74 21.62
CA VAL A 514 -19.03 -28.77 22.19
C VAL A 514 -18.04 -29.17 21.11
N LYS A 515 -16.73 -29.01 21.34
CA LYS A 515 -15.74 -29.53 20.38
C LYS A 515 -15.90 -31.05 20.33
N PRO A 516 -16.00 -31.67 19.14
CA PRO A 516 -15.83 -33.10 19.05
C PRO A 516 -14.44 -33.47 19.59
N GLN A 517 -14.44 -34.46 20.49
CA GLN A 517 -13.22 -35.01 21.08
C GLN A 517 -12.34 -35.67 20.04
#